data_2000975285eca0607a46380a625c6aa2
#
_entry.id   2000975285eca0607a46380a625c6aa2
#
_cell.length_a   1.000
_cell.length_b   1.000
_cell.length_c   1.000
_cell.angle_alpha   90.00
_cell.angle_beta   90.00
_cell.angle_gamma   90.00
#
_symmetry.space_group_name_H-M   'P 1'
#
loop_
_entity.id
_entity.type
_entity.pdbx_description
1 polymer ?
#
loop_
_entity_poly.entity_id
_entity_poly.type
_entity_poly.pdbx_seq_one_letter_code
_entity_poly.pdbx_strand_id
1 'polypeptide(L)'
;MSAVIQARPFTWILRGRCWRLGHDVPHMGGVVPMRIVSEMRHDPKDIVPHLFEETDPGFHERCRPGDIVVAGRNFGMGPKMQGYIAMQALGLGLVCESMSFLAYREAIGLGLPVLTGCVDATQWCESGEEIEVDYKAGSFQNLTRGTHHEVPPVPAALHDVLSSGGTTGWLRQWWTQQQAQALTR
;
A
#
# COMPACT_ATOMS: atom_id res chain seq x y z
N MET A 1 23.28 -1.49 -1.50
CA MET A 1 22.84 -1.27 -2.91
C MET A 1 21.49 -0.56 -2.82
N SER A 2 21.43 0.72 -3.23
CA SER A 2 20.17 1.49 -3.19
C SER A 2 19.10 0.80 -4.01
N ALA A 3 17.94 0.52 -3.41
CA ALA A 3 16.78 0.04 -4.15
C ALA A 3 16.44 1.08 -5.23
N VAL A 4 16.53 0.68 -6.49
CA VAL A 4 16.17 1.54 -7.62
C VAL A 4 14.65 1.73 -7.56
N ILE A 5 14.22 2.91 -7.13
CA ILE A 5 12.81 3.32 -7.14
C ILE A 5 12.43 3.54 -8.60
N GLN A 6 11.95 2.50 -9.27
CA GLN A 6 11.38 2.59 -10.62
C GLN A 6 9.87 2.59 -10.51
N ALA A 7 9.22 3.57 -11.17
CA ALA A 7 7.78 3.54 -11.37
C ALA A 7 7.41 2.24 -12.11
N ARG A 8 6.70 1.35 -11.45
CA ARG A 8 6.24 0.10 -12.03
C ARG A 8 4.80 0.25 -12.53
N PRO A 9 4.41 -0.45 -13.61
CA PRO A 9 3.02 -0.50 -13.98
C PRO A 9 2.21 -1.10 -12.83
N PHE A 10 1.05 -0.51 -12.57
CA PHE A 10 0.12 -1.02 -11.56
C PHE A 10 -0.34 -2.44 -11.92
N THR A 11 -0.46 -3.31 -10.91
CA THR A 11 -1.06 -4.64 -11.04
C THR A 11 -2.10 -4.85 -9.95
N TRP A 12 -3.20 -5.52 -10.29
CA TRP A 12 -4.26 -5.88 -9.35
C TRP A 12 -3.91 -7.09 -8.49
N ILE A 13 -2.99 -7.91 -8.95
CA ILE A 13 -2.53 -9.10 -8.23
C ILE A 13 -1.10 -8.86 -7.80
N LEU A 14 -0.85 -8.95 -6.50
CA LEU A 14 0.47 -8.97 -5.93
C LEU A 14 0.75 -10.36 -5.37
N ARG A 15 1.97 -10.83 -5.64
CA ARG A 15 2.50 -12.08 -5.08
C ARG A 15 3.89 -11.83 -4.53
N GLY A 16 4.07 -12.16 -3.26
CA GLY A 16 5.33 -11.96 -2.57
C GLY A 16 5.26 -12.46 -1.14
N ARG A 17 6.20 -12.02 -0.34
CA ARG A 17 6.26 -12.38 1.08
C ARG A 17 5.28 -11.57 1.90
N CYS A 18 4.69 -12.22 2.88
CA CYS A 18 3.95 -11.56 3.95
C CYS A 18 4.89 -10.84 4.92
N TRP A 19 4.51 -9.62 5.29
CA TRP A 19 5.08 -8.86 6.40
C TRP A 19 3.96 -8.60 7.40
N ARG A 20 3.86 -9.47 8.41
CA ARG A 20 2.79 -9.39 9.39
C ARG A 20 3.12 -8.36 10.47
N LEU A 21 2.20 -7.41 10.66
CA LEU A 21 2.20 -6.43 11.74
C LEU A 21 1.03 -6.68 12.68
N GLY A 22 1.13 -6.16 13.91
CA GLY A 22 0.07 -6.27 14.91
C GLY A 22 -1.12 -5.34 14.67
N HIS A 23 -1.90 -5.16 15.74
CA HIS A 23 -2.96 -4.16 15.83
C HIS A 23 -2.38 -2.80 16.21
N ASP A 24 -3.17 -1.75 15.97
CA ASP A 24 -2.94 -0.39 16.47
C ASP A 24 -1.56 0.20 16.08
N VAL A 25 -1.07 -0.17 14.89
CA VAL A 25 0.18 0.36 14.36
C VAL A 25 -0.04 1.82 13.93
N PRO A 26 0.50 2.80 14.67
CA PRO A 26 0.29 4.21 14.33
C PRO A 26 1.10 4.58 13.09
N HIS A 27 0.65 5.60 12.34
CA HIS A 27 1.42 6.07 11.21
C HIS A 27 2.74 6.71 11.65
N MET A 28 2.67 7.60 12.65
CA MET A 28 3.84 8.24 13.27
C MET A 28 4.38 7.38 14.40
N GLY A 29 5.63 6.96 14.30
CA GLY A 29 6.29 6.07 15.26
C GLY A 29 6.08 4.58 15.00
N GLY A 30 5.20 4.21 14.07
CA GLY A 30 4.96 2.82 13.68
C GLY A 30 5.28 2.57 12.21
N VAL A 31 4.61 3.30 11.30
CA VAL A 31 4.89 3.19 9.86
C VAL A 31 6.12 4.00 9.46
N VAL A 32 6.24 5.23 9.94
CA VAL A 32 7.44 6.08 9.77
C VAL A 32 7.74 6.85 11.06
N PRO A 33 9.02 7.16 11.34
CA PRO A 33 9.38 7.96 12.50
C PRO A 33 8.75 9.34 12.50
N MET A 34 8.47 9.88 13.70
CA MET A 34 7.90 11.21 13.88
C MET A 34 8.71 12.31 13.17
N ARG A 35 10.05 12.21 13.14
CA ARG A 35 10.91 13.19 12.49
C ARG A 35 10.62 13.35 11.01
N ILE A 36 10.38 12.25 10.29
CA ILE A 36 10.06 12.24 8.86
C ILE A 36 8.76 12.98 8.59
N VAL A 37 7.77 12.76 9.46
CA VAL A 37 6.48 13.43 9.39
C VAL A 37 6.62 14.94 9.68
N SER A 38 7.37 15.30 10.72
CA SER A 38 7.56 16.69 11.14
C SER A 38 8.32 17.53 10.11
N GLU A 39 9.27 16.92 9.42
CA GLU A 39 10.03 17.55 8.35
C GLU A 39 9.26 17.68 7.03
N MET A 40 8.02 17.18 6.98
CA MET A 40 7.15 17.24 5.79
C MET A 40 7.82 16.68 4.53
N ARG A 41 8.58 15.59 4.68
CA ARG A 41 9.25 14.95 3.55
C ARG A 41 8.23 14.26 2.65
N HIS A 42 8.40 14.40 1.34
CA HIS A 42 7.52 13.81 0.32
C HIS A 42 8.29 13.08 -0.79
N ASP A 43 9.62 13.24 -0.89
CA ASP A 43 10.41 12.44 -1.83
C ASP A 43 10.51 11.01 -1.30
N PRO A 44 10.12 9.99 -2.10
CA PRO A 44 10.27 8.59 -1.70
C PRO A 44 11.69 8.22 -1.25
N LYS A 45 12.72 8.83 -1.83
CA LYS A 45 14.12 8.58 -1.46
C LYS A 45 14.43 8.94 -0.01
N ASP A 46 13.76 9.97 0.52
CA ASP A 46 13.95 10.42 1.88
C ASP A 46 13.12 9.61 2.89
N ILE A 47 12.07 8.92 2.43
CA ILE A 47 11.11 8.23 3.30
C ILE A 47 11.37 6.72 3.33
N VAL A 48 11.68 6.11 2.20
CA VAL A 48 11.89 4.66 2.06
C VAL A 48 12.87 4.08 3.08
N PRO A 49 14.04 4.71 3.39
CA PRO A 49 14.98 4.17 4.38
C PRO A 49 14.39 4.07 5.79
N HIS A 50 13.31 4.80 6.04
CA HIS A 50 12.69 4.93 7.35
C HIS A 50 11.34 4.20 7.47
N LEU A 51 10.94 3.48 6.43
CA LEU A 51 9.71 2.68 6.48
C LEU A 51 9.84 1.56 7.51
N PHE A 52 8.94 1.54 8.49
CA PHE A 52 8.92 0.63 9.64
C PHE A 52 10.21 0.62 10.49
N GLU A 53 11.01 1.69 10.44
CA GLU A 53 12.32 1.75 11.11
C GLU A 53 12.24 1.44 12.62
N GLU A 54 11.18 1.88 13.31
CA GLU A 54 11.01 1.69 14.75
C GLU A 54 10.42 0.32 15.11
N THR A 55 9.72 -0.33 14.17
CA THR A 55 9.06 -1.62 14.39
C THR A 55 9.83 -2.80 13.79
N ASP A 56 10.50 -2.59 12.68
CA ASP A 56 11.29 -3.58 11.95
C ASP A 56 12.49 -2.95 11.24
N PRO A 57 13.57 -2.62 11.99
CA PRO A 57 14.75 -1.96 11.43
C PRO A 57 15.32 -2.69 10.20
N GLY A 58 15.61 -1.94 9.14
CA GLY A 58 16.11 -2.50 7.88
C GLY A 58 15.05 -3.19 7.01
N PHE A 59 13.77 -2.97 7.30
CA PHE A 59 12.66 -3.50 6.49
C PHE A 59 12.85 -3.21 4.98
N HIS A 60 13.16 -1.95 4.64
CA HIS A 60 13.31 -1.49 3.25
C HIS A 60 14.42 -2.21 2.46
N GLU A 61 15.43 -2.77 3.15
CA GLU A 61 16.51 -3.53 2.52
C GLU A 61 16.08 -4.97 2.20
N ARG A 62 15.14 -5.50 2.98
CA ARG A 62 14.70 -6.90 2.94
C ARG A 62 13.43 -7.10 2.11
N CYS A 63 12.54 -6.09 2.06
CA CYS A 63 11.32 -6.20 1.27
C CYS A 63 11.61 -6.19 -0.23
N ARG A 64 10.69 -6.74 -0.99
CA ARG A 64 10.76 -6.82 -2.46
C ARG A 64 9.46 -6.30 -3.05
N PRO A 65 9.46 -5.75 -4.25
CA PRO A 65 8.24 -5.41 -4.95
C PRO A 65 7.34 -6.64 -5.13
N GLY A 66 6.05 -6.45 -4.82
CA GLY A 66 5.08 -7.54 -4.75
C GLY A 66 4.86 -8.08 -3.34
N ASP A 67 5.74 -7.76 -2.38
CA ASP A 67 5.53 -8.12 -0.98
C ASP A 67 4.31 -7.39 -0.41
N ILE A 68 3.67 -7.99 0.59
CA ILE A 68 2.40 -7.50 1.12
C ILE A 68 2.50 -7.35 2.63
N VAL A 69 2.18 -6.15 3.11
CA VAL A 69 2.02 -5.86 4.54
C VAL A 69 0.64 -6.34 4.97
N VAL A 70 0.59 -7.19 5.98
CA VAL A 70 -0.66 -7.68 6.58
C VAL A 70 -0.73 -7.17 8.01
N ALA A 71 -1.76 -6.37 8.31
CA ALA A 71 -1.91 -5.69 9.59
C ALA A 71 -3.28 -5.96 10.22
N GLY A 72 -3.38 -5.76 11.52
CA GLY A 72 -4.62 -5.89 12.27
C GLY A 72 -5.49 -4.62 12.22
N ARG A 73 -6.18 -4.37 13.35
CA ARG A 73 -7.05 -3.19 13.51
C ARG A 73 -6.27 -1.89 13.58
N ASN A 74 -6.94 -0.79 13.15
CA ASN A 74 -6.44 0.58 13.27
C ASN A 74 -5.06 0.82 12.65
N PHE A 75 -4.76 0.19 11.52
CA PHE A 75 -3.48 0.41 10.84
C PHE A 75 -3.35 1.86 10.35
N GLY A 76 -2.20 2.45 10.58
CA GLY A 76 -1.84 3.76 10.05
C GLY A 76 -2.60 4.93 10.68
N MET A 77 -2.95 4.86 11.96
CA MET A 77 -3.60 5.97 12.67
C MET A 77 -2.71 7.22 12.67
N GLY A 78 -3.33 8.38 12.41
CA GLY A 78 -2.67 9.68 12.47
C GLY A 78 -3.03 10.61 11.31
N PRO A 79 -2.62 11.88 11.38
CA PRO A 79 -3.03 12.90 10.41
C PRO A 79 -2.11 13.00 9.19
N LYS A 80 -0.99 12.30 9.15
CA LYS A 80 0.05 12.40 8.11
C LYS A 80 0.36 11.03 7.54
N MET A 81 0.56 10.93 6.23
CA MET A 81 0.52 9.66 5.49
C MET A 81 1.77 9.39 4.64
N GLN A 82 2.92 9.95 5.00
CA GLN A 82 4.17 9.83 4.24
C GLN A 82 4.63 8.37 4.04
N GLY A 83 4.33 7.47 4.99
CA GLY A 83 4.69 6.06 4.89
C GLY A 83 4.05 5.35 3.70
N TYR A 84 2.85 5.77 3.27
CA TYR A 84 2.21 5.19 2.09
C TYR A 84 2.92 5.56 0.79
N ILE A 85 3.61 6.73 0.75
CA ILE A 85 4.50 7.11 -0.36
C ILE A 85 5.63 6.08 -0.48
N ALA A 86 6.25 5.71 0.64
CA ALA A 86 7.32 4.72 0.66
C ALA A 86 6.82 3.31 0.28
N MET A 87 5.67 2.90 0.82
CA MET A 87 5.08 1.59 0.48
C MET A 87 4.78 1.49 -1.02
N GLN A 88 4.17 2.52 -1.60
CA GLN A 88 3.87 2.59 -3.03
C GLN A 88 5.15 2.58 -3.88
N ALA A 89 6.17 3.37 -3.50
CA ALA A 89 7.44 3.44 -4.21
C ALA A 89 8.22 2.11 -4.20
N LEU A 90 8.05 1.31 -3.15
CA LEU A 90 8.62 -0.03 -3.02
C LEU A 90 7.79 -1.11 -3.75
N GLY A 91 6.62 -0.76 -4.28
CA GLY A 91 5.71 -1.69 -4.95
C GLY A 91 5.08 -2.71 -4.00
N LEU A 92 4.80 -2.29 -2.77
CA LEU A 92 4.15 -3.12 -1.76
C LEU A 92 2.63 -3.06 -1.89
N GLY A 93 1.95 -4.06 -1.30
CA GLY A 93 0.52 -4.04 -1.07
C GLY A 93 0.18 -3.97 0.42
N LEU A 94 -1.08 -3.68 0.73
CA LEU A 94 -1.58 -3.65 2.10
C LEU A 94 -2.87 -4.46 2.22
N VAL A 95 -2.94 -5.29 3.25
CA VAL A 95 -4.15 -5.98 3.72
C VAL A 95 -4.28 -5.68 5.20
N CYS A 96 -5.44 -5.20 5.65
CA CYS A 96 -5.63 -4.92 7.07
C CYS A 96 -7.07 -5.19 7.53
N GLU A 97 -7.21 -5.47 8.82
CA GLU A 97 -8.52 -5.64 9.43
C GLU A 97 -9.30 -4.33 9.41
N SER A 98 -8.66 -3.22 9.77
CA SER A 98 -9.25 -1.90 9.64
C SER A 98 -8.20 -0.79 9.58
N MET A 99 -8.61 0.33 8.99
CA MET A 99 -7.87 1.59 9.00
C MET A 99 -8.83 2.77 8.98
N SER A 100 -8.37 3.96 9.34
CA SER A 100 -9.21 5.15 9.31
C SER A 100 -9.58 5.52 7.88
N PHE A 101 -10.73 6.19 7.71
CA PHE A 101 -11.16 6.69 6.40
C PHE A 101 -10.11 7.60 5.74
N LEU A 102 -9.46 8.46 6.53
CA LEU A 102 -8.40 9.34 6.01
C LEU A 102 -7.21 8.54 5.50
N ALA A 103 -6.77 7.53 6.26
CA ALA A 103 -5.66 6.66 5.89
C ALA A 103 -5.98 5.87 4.59
N TYR A 104 -7.18 5.30 4.50
CA TYR A 104 -7.63 4.57 3.31
C TYR A 104 -7.64 5.46 2.07
N ARG A 105 -8.26 6.64 2.18
CA ARG A 105 -8.36 7.60 1.07
C ARG A 105 -6.97 8.04 0.58
N GLU A 106 -6.05 8.30 1.51
CA GLU A 106 -4.69 8.71 1.15
C GLU A 106 -3.90 7.59 0.48
N ALA A 107 -3.97 6.36 1.02
CA ALA A 107 -3.32 5.20 0.42
C ALA A 107 -3.80 4.97 -1.03
N ILE A 108 -5.10 4.95 -1.26
CA ILE A 108 -5.70 4.83 -2.59
C ILE A 108 -5.30 6.03 -3.48
N GLY A 109 -5.34 7.25 -2.94
CA GLY A 109 -4.96 8.47 -3.66
C GLY A 109 -3.49 8.49 -4.11
N LEU A 110 -2.63 7.78 -3.42
CA LEU A 110 -1.22 7.57 -3.77
C LEU A 110 -1.00 6.37 -4.71
N GLY A 111 -2.04 5.59 -5.01
CA GLY A 111 -1.95 4.41 -5.87
C GLY A 111 -1.47 3.14 -5.15
N LEU A 112 -1.51 3.13 -3.81
CA LEU A 112 -1.21 1.93 -3.02
C LEU A 112 -2.44 1.01 -3.01
N PRO A 113 -2.35 -0.26 -3.45
CA PRO A 113 -3.45 -1.21 -3.35
C PRO A 113 -3.68 -1.63 -1.90
N VAL A 114 -4.93 -1.51 -1.46
CA VAL A 114 -5.34 -1.80 -0.07
C VAL A 114 -6.62 -2.62 -0.05
N LEU A 115 -6.63 -3.74 0.69
CA LEU A 115 -7.84 -4.40 1.18
C LEU A 115 -8.03 -4.10 2.66
N THR A 116 -9.21 -3.70 3.05
CA THR A 116 -9.61 -3.45 4.44
C THR A 116 -10.92 -4.17 4.74
N GLY A 117 -11.25 -4.35 6.02
CA GLY A 117 -12.35 -5.22 6.42
C GLY A 117 -11.96 -6.70 6.46
N CYS A 118 -10.67 -7.00 6.44
CA CYS A 118 -10.13 -8.35 6.48
C CYS A 118 -10.04 -8.83 7.93
N VAL A 119 -11.17 -9.25 8.50
CA VAL A 119 -11.26 -9.68 9.90
C VAL A 119 -10.29 -10.82 10.16
N ASP A 120 -9.51 -10.70 11.25
CA ASP A 120 -8.49 -11.66 11.64
C ASP A 120 -7.36 -11.90 10.62
N ALA A 121 -7.12 -10.98 9.69
CA ALA A 121 -6.08 -11.13 8.65
C ALA A 121 -4.70 -11.51 9.22
N THR A 122 -4.37 -11.04 10.41
CA THR A 122 -3.11 -11.36 11.09
C THR A 122 -2.97 -12.82 11.49
N GLN A 123 -4.05 -13.61 11.45
CA GLN A 123 -4.04 -15.07 11.72
C GLN A 123 -3.87 -15.90 10.44
N TRP A 124 -4.05 -15.28 9.26
CA TRP A 124 -4.00 -15.98 7.97
C TRP A 124 -2.59 -16.29 7.48
N CYS A 125 -1.60 -15.58 8.01
CA CYS A 125 -0.20 -15.74 7.61
C CYS A 125 0.79 -15.36 8.71
N GLU A 126 2.02 -15.84 8.56
CA GLU A 126 3.19 -15.41 9.32
C GLU A 126 4.14 -14.62 8.41
N SER A 127 4.96 -13.75 9.02
CA SER A 127 5.98 -13.02 8.26
C SER A 127 6.94 -13.98 7.56
N GLY A 128 7.19 -13.71 6.27
CA GLY A 128 8.06 -14.52 5.42
C GLY A 128 7.33 -15.58 4.59
N GLU A 129 6.07 -15.91 4.89
CA GLU A 129 5.27 -16.82 4.05
C GLU A 129 4.96 -16.19 2.70
N GLU A 130 4.87 -17.01 1.67
CA GLU A 130 4.48 -16.58 0.33
C GLU A 130 2.96 -16.48 0.25
N ILE A 131 2.49 -15.31 -0.17
CA ILE A 131 1.06 -15.02 -0.30
C ILE A 131 0.77 -14.36 -1.65
N GLU A 132 -0.47 -14.51 -2.12
CA GLU A 132 -0.99 -13.82 -3.29
C GLU A 132 -2.29 -13.11 -2.92
N VAL A 133 -2.43 -11.86 -3.36
CA VAL A 133 -3.62 -11.05 -3.10
C VAL A 133 -4.12 -10.45 -4.40
N ASP A 134 -5.38 -10.72 -4.75
CA ASP A 134 -6.10 -10.04 -5.82
C ASP A 134 -6.96 -8.92 -5.22
N TYR A 135 -6.51 -7.69 -5.37
CA TYR A 135 -7.19 -6.50 -4.86
C TYR A 135 -8.49 -6.18 -5.61
N LYS A 136 -8.60 -6.65 -6.86
CA LYS A 136 -9.79 -6.42 -7.69
C LYS A 136 -10.88 -7.43 -7.43
N ALA A 137 -10.53 -8.69 -7.28
CA ALA A 137 -11.47 -9.76 -6.97
C ALA A 137 -11.81 -9.83 -5.49
N GLY A 138 -10.92 -9.36 -4.60
CA GLY A 138 -11.07 -9.49 -3.15
C GLY A 138 -10.71 -10.90 -2.69
N SER A 139 -9.53 -11.39 -3.05
CA SER A 139 -9.06 -12.68 -2.59
C SER A 139 -7.67 -12.61 -1.96
N PHE A 140 -7.46 -13.41 -0.93
CA PHE A 140 -6.20 -13.61 -0.25
C PHE A 140 -5.86 -15.10 -0.25
N GLN A 141 -4.71 -15.46 -0.77
CA GLN A 141 -4.20 -16.83 -0.76
C GLN A 141 -2.88 -16.89 0.01
N ASN A 142 -2.79 -17.77 0.98
CA ASN A 142 -1.51 -18.15 1.57
C ASN A 142 -0.97 -19.37 0.81
N LEU A 143 0.00 -19.15 -0.05
CA LEU A 143 0.57 -20.19 -0.92
C LEU A 143 1.44 -21.18 -0.15
N THR A 144 2.02 -20.75 0.97
CA THR A 144 2.81 -21.60 1.86
C THR A 144 1.94 -22.60 2.60
N ARG A 145 0.75 -22.19 3.06
CA ARG A 145 -0.19 -23.03 3.83
C ARG A 145 -1.27 -23.68 2.97
N GLY A 146 -1.47 -23.18 1.75
CA GLY A 146 -2.57 -23.62 0.87
C GLY A 146 -3.95 -23.18 1.33
N THR A 147 -4.05 -22.07 2.08
CA THR A 147 -5.33 -21.50 2.55
C THR A 147 -5.78 -20.36 1.67
N HIS A 148 -7.12 -20.17 1.63
CA HIS A 148 -7.76 -19.13 0.82
C HIS A 148 -8.84 -18.42 1.64
N HIS A 149 -8.93 -17.09 1.47
CA HIS A 149 -9.92 -16.22 2.10
C HIS A 149 -10.52 -15.27 1.07
N GLU A 150 -11.85 -15.16 1.05
CA GLU A 150 -12.56 -14.12 0.32
C GLU A 150 -12.74 -12.89 1.21
N VAL A 151 -12.47 -11.72 0.66
CA VAL A 151 -12.48 -10.46 1.39
C VAL A 151 -13.17 -9.37 0.55
N PRO A 152 -13.64 -8.29 1.16
CA PRO A 152 -14.20 -7.19 0.40
C PRO A 152 -13.20 -6.65 -0.64
N PRO A 153 -13.56 -6.63 -1.94
CA PRO A 153 -12.68 -6.11 -2.98
C PRO A 153 -12.55 -4.59 -2.90
N VAL A 154 -11.53 -4.05 -3.57
CA VAL A 154 -11.49 -2.61 -3.81
C VAL A 154 -12.74 -2.19 -4.58
N PRO A 155 -13.49 -1.17 -4.12
CA PRO A 155 -14.68 -0.69 -4.81
C PRO A 155 -14.39 -0.30 -6.27
N ALA A 156 -15.26 -0.71 -7.20
CA ALA A 156 -15.09 -0.48 -8.64
C ALA A 156 -14.88 1.00 -9.00
N ALA A 157 -15.50 1.92 -8.25
CA ALA A 157 -15.32 3.37 -8.43
C ALA A 157 -13.89 3.87 -8.21
N LEU A 158 -13.03 3.08 -7.56
CA LEU A 158 -11.62 3.44 -7.28
C LEU A 158 -10.63 2.76 -8.25
N HIS A 159 -11.12 1.90 -9.16
CA HIS A 159 -10.25 1.14 -10.05
C HIS A 159 -9.41 2.04 -10.97
N ASP A 160 -10.02 3.05 -11.57
CA ASP A 160 -9.32 3.96 -12.48
C ASP A 160 -8.27 4.79 -11.74
N VAL A 161 -8.53 5.19 -10.50
CA VAL A 161 -7.59 5.94 -9.68
C VAL A 161 -6.35 5.08 -9.40
N LEU A 162 -6.55 3.85 -8.92
CA LEU A 162 -5.44 2.94 -8.60
C LEU A 162 -4.63 2.56 -9.84
N SER A 163 -5.30 2.15 -10.93
CA SER A 163 -4.63 1.73 -12.17
C SER A 163 -3.88 2.86 -12.86
N SER A 164 -4.25 4.12 -12.59
CA SER A 164 -3.54 5.32 -13.06
C SER A 164 -2.33 5.70 -12.18
N GLY A 165 -2.04 4.96 -11.11
CA GLY A 165 -1.00 5.29 -10.16
C GLY A 165 -1.40 6.38 -9.16
N GLY A 166 -2.69 6.40 -8.77
CA GLY A 166 -3.26 7.33 -7.81
C GLY A 166 -3.93 8.55 -8.44
N THR A 167 -4.41 9.44 -7.59
CA THR A 167 -5.19 10.62 -7.98
C THR A 167 -4.44 11.53 -8.97
N THR A 168 -3.14 11.72 -8.77
CA THR A 168 -2.32 12.56 -9.67
C THR A 168 -2.22 11.95 -11.06
N GLY A 169 -2.02 10.65 -11.16
CA GLY A 169 -1.97 9.92 -12.43
C GLY A 169 -3.31 9.98 -13.16
N TRP A 170 -4.39 9.74 -12.44
CA TRP A 170 -5.76 9.82 -12.97
C TRP A 170 -6.10 11.22 -13.48
N LEU A 171 -5.78 12.29 -12.72
CA LEU A 171 -6.00 13.68 -13.15
C LEU A 171 -5.21 14.04 -14.41
N ARG A 172 -3.95 13.58 -14.54
CA ARG A 172 -3.14 13.81 -15.74
C ARG A 172 -3.76 13.16 -16.97
N GLN A 173 -4.24 11.92 -16.86
CA GLN A 173 -4.91 11.21 -17.96
C GLN A 173 -6.21 11.93 -18.36
N TRP A 174 -7.04 12.29 -17.38
CA TRP A 174 -8.26 13.03 -17.59
C TRP A 174 -8.00 14.36 -18.31
N TRP A 175 -7.01 15.14 -17.84
CA TRP A 175 -6.63 16.41 -18.46
C TRP A 175 -6.20 16.25 -19.92
N THR A 176 -5.35 15.27 -20.21
CA THR A 176 -4.90 14.98 -21.58
C THR A 176 -6.08 14.62 -22.50
N GLN A 177 -7.04 13.86 -22.02
CA GLN A 177 -8.24 13.50 -22.76
C GLN A 177 -9.11 14.74 -23.06
N GLN A 178 -9.28 15.65 -22.09
CA GLN A 178 -10.05 16.88 -22.27
C GLN A 178 -9.40 17.81 -23.34
N GLN A 179 -8.08 17.93 -23.32
CA GLN A 179 -7.37 18.71 -24.35
C GLN A 179 -7.51 18.10 -25.74
N ALA A 180 -7.41 16.79 -25.89
CA ALA A 180 -7.59 16.12 -27.16
C ALA A 180 -9.01 16.32 -27.72
N GLN A 181 -10.05 16.26 -26.88
CA GLN A 181 -11.44 16.52 -27.28
C GLN A 181 -11.69 17.96 -27.66
N ALA A 182 -11.01 18.93 -27.01
CA ALA A 182 -11.14 20.35 -27.35
C ALA A 182 -10.52 20.72 -28.74
N LEU A 183 -9.48 19.99 -29.16
CA LEU A 183 -8.81 20.16 -30.43
C LEU A 183 -9.58 19.55 -31.63
N THR A 184 -10.54 18.68 -31.36
CA THR A 184 -11.36 17.98 -32.38
C THR A 184 -12.73 18.63 -32.58
N ARG A 185 -13.02 19.71 -31.86
CA ARG A 185 -14.22 20.57 -32.03
C ARG A 185 -13.87 21.84 -32.75
#